data_e792ba2d0576f074d6a24e48064677b0
#
_entry.id   e792ba2d0576f074d6a24e48064677b0
#
_cell.length_a   1.000
_cell.length_b   1.000
_cell.length_c   1.000
_cell.angle_alpha   90.00
_cell.angle_beta   90.00
_cell.angle_gamma   90.00
#
_symmetry.space_group_name_H-M   'P 1'
#
loop_
_entity.id
_entity.type
_entity.pdbx_description
1 polymer ?
#
loop_
_entity_poly.entity_id
_entity_poly.type
_entity_poly.pdbx_seq_one_letter_code
_entity_poly.pdbx_strand_id
1 'polypeptide(L)'
;MKNNCDKDSQLSKQIVQWYLKNGRSNLPWRKNVTAYRVWISEIMLQQTQVKTVIPFFEKFINRYPNLKSLSSANEEEILSLWTGLGFYRRAINIHKAKEIILNDFKNRFPKSFDDIVRLPGIGESTAGAIMSIAYQIPYPILDANVKRVISRYESVGNDSTHKSNKKLWALSRKHTPGKNIFSYTQGVMD
;
A
#
# COMPACT_ATOMS: atom_id res chain seq x y z
N MET A 1 21.25 2.37 23.38
CA MET A 1 21.40 2.53 21.93
C MET A 1 20.76 3.85 21.53
N LYS A 2 21.53 4.85 21.11
CA LYS A 2 21.02 6.18 20.76
C LYS A 2 20.28 6.06 19.42
N ASN A 3 18.98 6.37 19.40
CA ASN A 3 18.12 6.43 18.22
C ASN A 3 18.68 7.45 17.22
N ASN A 4 19.24 6.97 16.13
CA ASN A 4 19.72 7.77 15.00
C ASN A 4 18.55 8.12 14.07
N CYS A 5 17.46 8.67 14.62
CA CYS A 5 16.16 8.88 13.95
C CYS A 5 15.95 10.31 13.43
N ASP A 6 16.98 11.15 13.29
CA ASP A 6 16.79 12.59 13.07
C ASP A 6 17.41 13.19 11.79
N LYS A 7 17.72 12.41 10.77
CA LYS A 7 18.08 13.00 9.46
C LYS A 7 17.29 12.35 8.34
N ASP A 8 16.09 12.88 8.09
CA ASP A 8 15.40 12.61 6.82
C ASP A 8 16.37 12.87 5.66
N SER A 9 16.45 11.90 4.74
CA SER A 9 17.36 12.00 3.59
C SER A 9 16.95 13.17 2.68
N GLN A 10 17.90 13.67 1.88
CA GLN A 10 17.60 14.71 0.90
C GLN A 10 16.50 14.25 -0.07
N LEU A 11 16.53 12.99 -0.52
CA LEU A 11 15.49 12.41 -1.37
C LEU A 11 14.11 12.48 -0.73
N SER A 12 13.99 12.07 0.55
CA SER A 12 12.69 12.09 1.23
C SER A 12 12.12 13.51 1.36
N LYS A 13 12.96 14.49 1.66
CA LYS A 13 12.55 15.91 1.72
C LYS A 13 12.04 16.41 0.36
N GLN A 14 12.77 16.10 -0.71
CA GLN A 14 12.37 16.46 -2.09
C GLN A 14 11.05 15.81 -2.49
N ILE A 15 10.86 14.52 -2.21
CA ILE A 15 9.60 13.80 -2.51
C ILE A 15 8.43 14.41 -1.74
N VAL A 16 8.59 14.70 -0.43
CA VAL A 16 7.54 15.34 0.37
C VAL A 16 7.17 16.71 -0.19
N GLN A 17 8.15 17.55 -0.49
CA GLN A 17 7.91 18.88 -1.09
C GLN A 17 7.21 18.78 -2.44
N TRP A 18 7.65 17.85 -3.29
CA TRP A 18 7.02 17.60 -4.57
C TRP A 18 5.57 17.16 -4.43
N TYR A 19 5.31 16.20 -3.53
CA TYR A 19 3.96 15.69 -3.28
C TYR A 19 3.00 16.77 -2.79
N LEU A 20 3.44 17.62 -1.85
CA LEU A 20 2.62 18.71 -1.34
C LEU A 20 2.20 19.71 -2.43
N LYS A 21 3.02 19.85 -3.50
CA LYS A 21 2.74 20.76 -4.62
C LYS A 21 2.02 20.09 -5.78
N ASN A 22 2.35 18.84 -6.09
CA ASN A 22 1.98 18.17 -7.34
C ASN A 22 1.23 16.84 -7.13
N GLY A 23 1.09 16.36 -5.90
CA GLY A 23 0.52 15.05 -5.62
C GLY A 23 -0.94 14.92 -6.05
N ARG A 24 -1.33 13.74 -6.50
CA ARG A 24 -2.68 13.42 -6.98
C ARG A 24 -3.70 13.28 -5.84
N SER A 25 -4.00 14.36 -5.13
CA SER A 25 -4.87 14.36 -3.92
C SER A 25 -6.33 13.95 -4.18
N ASN A 26 -6.79 14.00 -5.42
CA ASN A 26 -8.19 13.76 -5.81
C ASN A 26 -8.57 12.28 -6.00
N LEU A 27 -7.63 11.35 -5.84
CA LEU A 27 -7.91 9.92 -5.98
C LEU A 27 -8.89 9.42 -4.91
N PRO A 28 -9.88 8.56 -5.26
CA PRO A 28 -10.94 8.15 -4.33
C PRO A 28 -10.44 7.51 -3.03
N TRP A 29 -9.35 6.75 -3.09
CA TRP A 29 -8.74 6.10 -1.93
C TRP A 29 -7.90 7.02 -1.06
N ARG A 30 -7.62 8.25 -1.53
CA ARG A 30 -6.94 9.31 -0.75
C ARG A 30 -7.90 10.17 0.07
N LYS A 31 -9.22 9.97 -0.15
CA LYS A 31 -10.28 10.58 0.65
C LYS A 31 -10.70 9.61 1.75
N ASN A 32 -10.94 10.11 2.99
CA ASN A 32 -11.37 9.30 4.13
C ASN A 32 -10.45 8.08 4.36
N VAL A 33 -9.16 8.32 4.52
CA VAL A 33 -8.13 7.29 4.64
C VAL A 33 -8.37 6.42 5.86
N THR A 34 -8.52 5.12 5.63
CA THR A 34 -8.59 4.05 6.65
C THR A 34 -7.75 2.87 6.21
N ALA A 35 -7.31 2.03 7.14
CA ALA A 35 -6.54 0.81 6.80
C ALA A 35 -7.29 -0.09 5.81
N TYR A 36 -8.61 -0.21 5.97
CA TYR A 36 -9.48 -0.94 5.06
C TYR A 36 -9.44 -0.38 3.63
N ARG A 37 -9.64 0.94 3.47
CA ARG A 37 -9.64 1.58 2.14
C ARG A 37 -8.27 1.53 1.47
N VAL A 38 -7.21 1.72 2.25
CA VAL A 38 -5.83 1.58 1.76
C VAL A 38 -5.58 0.14 1.31
N TRP A 39 -5.94 -0.86 2.12
CA TRP A 39 -5.82 -2.27 1.75
C TRP A 39 -6.50 -2.57 0.42
N ILE A 40 -7.78 -2.22 0.26
CA ILE A 40 -8.54 -2.50 -0.96
C ILE A 40 -7.89 -1.82 -2.18
N SER A 41 -7.51 -0.53 -2.05
CA SER A 41 -6.87 0.19 -3.15
C SER A 41 -5.50 -0.40 -3.52
N GLU A 42 -4.66 -0.72 -2.54
CA GLU A 42 -3.35 -1.33 -2.79
C GLU A 42 -3.48 -2.67 -3.53
N ILE A 43 -4.43 -3.52 -3.13
CA ILE A 43 -4.68 -4.79 -3.83
C ILE A 43 -5.20 -4.55 -5.26
N MET A 44 -6.10 -3.59 -5.48
CA MET A 44 -6.61 -3.26 -6.81
C MET A 44 -5.53 -2.69 -7.73
N LEU A 45 -4.60 -1.91 -7.19
CA LEU A 45 -3.51 -1.27 -7.93
C LEU A 45 -2.37 -2.23 -8.31
N GLN A 46 -2.30 -3.43 -7.72
CA GLN A 46 -1.30 -4.42 -8.12
C GLN A 46 -1.44 -4.73 -9.62
N GLN A 47 -0.42 -4.37 -10.41
CA GLN A 47 -0.36 -4.58 -11.87
C GLN A 47 -1.53 -3.98 -12.66
N THR A 48 -2.22 -2.98 -12.12
CA THR A 48 -3.35 -2.32 -12.78
C THR A 48 -3.20 -0.80 -12.71
N GLN A 49 -3.49 -0.12 -13.82
CA GLN A 49 -3.37 1.34 -13.91
C GLN A 49 -4.41 2.06 -13.06
N VAL A 50 -4.04 3.20 -12.50
CA VAL A 50 -4.89 4.06 -11.66
C VAL A 50 -6.24 4.35 -12.31
N LYS A 51 -6.26 4.79 -13.58
CA LYS A 51 -7.50 5.11 -14.31
C LYS A 51 -8.48 3.94 -14.41
N THR A 52 -7.95 2.72 -14.51
CA THR A 52 -8.76 1.50 -14.55
C THR A 52 -9.32 1.17 -13.17
N VAL A 53 -8.54 1.38 -12.09
CA VAL A 53 -8.95 1.04 -10.73
C VAL A 53 -10.05 1.97 -10.19
N ILE A 54 -10.05 3.25 -10.56
CA ILE A 54 -10.99 4.24 -10.00
C ILE A 54 -12.45 3.73 -9.99
N PRO A 55 -13.08 3.36 -11.11
CA PRO A 55 -14.48 2.96 -11.11
C PRO A 55 -14.73 1.66 -10.32
N PHE A 56 -13.77 0.74 -10.32
CA PHE A 56 -13.89 -0.51 -9.54
C PHE A 56 -13.80 -0.26 -8.04
N PHE A 57 -12.89 0.60 -7.61
CA PHE A 57 -12.76 0.98 -6.21
C PHE A 57 -14.02 1.70 -5.71
N GLU A 58 -14.56 2.63 -6.47
CA GLU A 58 -15.80 3.34 -6.11
C GLU A 58 -16.98 2.37 -6.01
N LYS A 59 -17.16 1.48 -7.00
CA LYS A 59 -18.20 0.44 -6.97
C LYS A 59 -18.05 -0.47 -5.75
N PHE A 60 -16.83 -0.92 -5.44
CA PHE A 60 -16.55 -1.80 -4.32
C PHE A 60 -16.83 -1.12 -2.98
N ILE A 61 -16.35 0.12 -2.78
CA ILE A 61 -16.54 0.86 -1.55
C ILE A 61 -18.00 1.32 -1.37
N ASN A 62 -18.72 1.58 -2.43
CA ASN A 62 -20.16 1.85 -2.35
C ASN A 62 -20.95 0.62 -1.85
N ARG A 63 -20.59 -0.58 -2.29
CA ARG A 63 -21.21 -1.83 -1.82
C ARG A 63 -20.73 -2.23 -0.43
N TYR A 64 -19.43 -2.07 -0.15
CA TYR A 64 -18.79 -2.43 1.11
C TYR A 64 -17.98 -1.23 1.64
N PRO A 65 -18.62 -0.26 2.28
CA PRO A 65 -17.97 0.99 2.71
C PRO A 65 -16.92 0.79 3.83
N ASN A 66 -16.99 -0.31 4.54
CA ASN A 66 -16.10 -0.62 5.66
C ASN A 66 -15.95 -2.14 5.85
N LEU A 67 -15.04 -2.53 6.74
CA LEU A 67 -14.77 -3.93 7.03
C LEU A 67 -16.00 -4.68 7.58
N LYS A 68 -16.84 -4.00 8.38
CA LYS A 68 -18.07 -4.60 8.92
C LYS A 68 -19.05 -4.98 7.82
N SER A 69 -19.21 -4.14 6.80
CA SER A 69 -20.07 -4.48 5.66
C SER A 69 -19.44 -5.55 4.76
N LEU A 70 -18.10 -5.57 4.63
CA LEU A 70 -17.41 -6.62 3.88
C LEU A 70 -17.49 -7.99 4.57
N SER A 71 -17.61 -8.04 5.90
CA SER A 71 -17.62 -9.30 6.63
C SER A 71 -18.77 -10.25 6.23
N SER A 72 -19.89 -9.72 5.75
CA SER A 72 -21.02 -10.52 5.27
C SER A 72 -20.90 -10.97 3.80
N ALA A 73 -19.91 -10.46 3.04
CA ALA A 73 -19.76 -10.80 1.65
C ALA A 73 -19.24 -12.22 1.46
N ASN A 74 -19.83 -12.98 0.56
CA ASN A 74 -19.26 -14.24 0.09
C ASN A 74 -18.23 -14.01 -1.04
N GLU A 75 -17.54 -15.08 -1.43
CA GLU A 75 -16.51 -15.01 -2.47
C GLU A 75 -17.08 -14.59 -3.84
N GLU A 76 -18.26 -15.11 -4.20
CA GLU A 76 -18.91 -14.80 -5.49
C GLU A 76 -19.30 -13.32 -5.59
N GLU A 77 -19.79 -12.73 -4.51
CA GLU A 77 -20.13 -11.29 -4.47
C GLU A 77 -18.89 -10.42 -4.69
N ILE A 78 -17.76 -10.78 -4.06
CA ILE A 78 -16.48 -10.07 -4.23
C ILE A 78 -15.97 -10.23 -5.67
N LEU A 79 -16.02 -11.44 -6.23
CA LEU A 79 -15.62 -11.72 -7.60
C LEU A 79 -16.50 -10.98 -8.63
N SER A 80 -17.82 -10.90 -8.39
CA SER A 80 -18.74 -10.14 -9.25
C SER A 80 -18.38 -8.66 -9.34
N LEU A 81 -17.98 -8.04 -8.22
CA LEU A 81 -17.49 -6.65 -8.19
C LEU A 81 -16.14 -6.48 -8.87
N TRP A 82 -15.37 -7.56 -9.02
CA TRP A 82 -14.04 -7.58 -9.63
C TRP A 82 -14.05 -7.85 -11.13
N THR A 83 -15.21 -8.26 -11.68
CA THR A 83 -15.36 -8.64 -13.09
C THR A 83 -14.96 -7.48 -14.00
N GLY A 84 -13.97 -7.70 -14.85
CA GLY A 84 -13.38 -6.70 -15.75
C GLY A 84 -12.08 -6.06 -15.26
N LEU A 85 -11.72 -6.19 -13.98
CA LEU A 85 -10.45 -5.66 -13.44
C LEU A 85 -9.25 -6.58 -13.72
N GLY A 86 -9.51 -7.89 -13.93
CA GLY A 86 -8.47 -8.89 -14.13
C GLY A 86 -7.76 -9.34 -12.86
N PHE A 87 -6.84 -10.33 -13.02
CA PHE A 87 -6.08 -10.88 -11.90
C PHE A 87 -6.96 -11.32 -10.72
N TYR A 88 -7.96 -12.15 -10.97
CA TYR A 88 -9.01 -12.57 -10.03
C TYR A 88 -8.48 -13.16 -8.72
N ARG A 89 -7.26 -13.72 -8.71
CA ARG A 89 -6.63 -14.20 -7.48
C ARG A 89 -6.52 -13.14 -6.39
N ARG A 90 -6.47 -11.86 -6.77
CA ARG A 90 -6.48 -10.73 -5.82
C ARG A 90 -7.82 -10.63 -5.09
N ALA A 91 -8.94 -10.82 -5.78
CA ALA A 91 -10.28 -10.84 -5.18
C ALA A 91 -10.45 -12.02 -4.21
N ILE A 92 -9.99 -13.22 -4.62
CA ILE A 92 -9.98 -14.41 -3.77
C ILE A 92 -9.13 -14.16 -2.51
N ASN A 93 -7.98 -13.50 -2.64
CA ASN A 93 -7.15 -13.14 -1.50
C ASN A 93 -7.82 -12.13 -0.57
N ILE A 94 -8.60 -11.18 -1.10
CA ILE A 94 -9.41 -10.26 -0.26
C ILE A 94 -10.43 -11.07 0.55
N HIS A 95 -11.13 -12.02 -0.06
CA HIS A 95 -12.07 -12.89 0.66
C HIS A 95 -11.37 -13.67 1.77
N LYS A 96 -10.26 -14.35 1.47
CA LYS A 96 -9.49 -15.11 2.47
C LYS A 96 -8.94 -14.24 3.60
N ALA A 97 -8.41 -13.06 3.27
CA ALA A 97 -7.91 -12.12 4.27
C ALA A 97 -9.04 -11.59 5.16
N LYS A 98 -10.21 -11.32 4.58
CA LYS A 98 -11.42 -10.94 5.31
C LYS A 98 -11.82 -12.00 6.33
N GLU A 99 -11.80 -13.30 5.97
CA GLU A 99 -12.11 -14.38 6.91
C GLU A 99 -11.12 -14.42 8.08
N ILE A 100 -9.82 -14.26 7.81
CA ILE A 100 -8.80 -14.18 8.88
C ILE A 100 -9.06 -12.97 9.78
N ILE A 101 -9.36 -11.81 9.20
CA ILE A 101 -9.62 -10.59 9.99
C ILE A 101 -10.87 -10.76 10.85
N LEU A 102 -11.90 -11.42 10.33
CA LEU A 102 -13.13 -11.69 11.07
C LEU A 102 -12.87 -12.61 12.27
N ASN A 103 -12.17 -13.73 12.05
CA ASN A 103 -11.97 -14.78 13.04
C ASN A 103 -10.88 -14.42 14.07
N ASP A 104 -9.71 -13.96 13.61
CA ASP A 104 -8.53 -13.79 14.47
C ASP A 104 -8.45 -12.37 15.07
N PHE A 105 -9.03 -11.37 14.39
CA PHE A 105 -8.96 -9.97 14.81
C PHE A 105 -10.31 -9.34 15.18
N LYS A 106 -11.35 -10.18 15.44
CA LYS A 106 -12.68 -9.71 15.87
C LYS A 106 -13.25 -8.64 14.95
N ASN A 107 -13.12 -8.84 13.65
CA ASN A 107 -13.55 -7.89 12.60
C ASN A 107 -12.92 -6.48 12.74
N ARG A 108 -11.68 -6.39 13.23
CA ARG A 108 -10.88 -5.17 13.28
C ARG A 108 -9.63 -5.35 12.45
N PHE A 109 -9.33 -4.39 11.59
CA PHE A 109 -8.12 -4.46 10.78
C PHE A 109 -6.87 -4.47 11.69
N PRO A 110 -5.92 -5.42 11.51
CA PRO A 110 -4.74 -5.51 12.36
C PRO A 110 -3.89 -4.24 12.29
N LYS A 111 -3.20 -3.92 13.39
CA LYS A 111 -2.40 -2.70 13.53
C LYS A 111 -0.89 -2.94 13.57
N SER A 112 -0.45 -4.20 13.62
CA SER A 112 0.97 -4.54 13.57
C SER A 112 1.38 -4.91 12.15
N PHE A 113 2.61 -4.60 11.76
CA PHE A 113 3.17 -5.00 10.46
C PHE A 113 3.16 -6.53 10.29
N ASP A 114 3.54 -7.26 11.35
CA ASP A 114 3.66 -8.71 11.32
C ASP A 114 2.30 -9.41 11.12
N ASP A 115 1.23 -8.86 11.66
CA ASP A 115 -0.11 -9.38 11.43
C ASP A 115 -0.62 -9.04 10.02
N ILE A 116 -0.35 -7.81 9.55
CA ILE A 116 -0.80 -7.36 8.23
C ILE A 116 -0.12 -8.15 7.12
N VAL A 117 1.18 -8.41 7.20
CA VAL A 117 1.94 -9.12 6.16
C VAL A 117 1.55 -10.59 6.04
N ARG A 118 0.93 -11.17 7.07
CA ARG A 118 0.41 -12.56 7.04
C ARG A 118 -0.91 -12.69 6.28
N LEU A 119 -1.61 -11.60 6.04
CA LEU A 119 -2.88 -11.64 5.32
C LEU A 119 -2.67 -12.03 3.85
N PRO A 120 -3.48 -12.94 3.29
CA PRO A 120 -3.39 -13.36 1.90
C PRO A 120 -3.37 -12.19 0.91
N GLY A 121 -2.41 -12.22 0.00
CA GLY A 121 -2.23 -11.17 -1.02
C GLY A 121 -1.49 -9.92 -0.57
N ILE A 122 -1.09 -9.84 0.70
CA ILE A 122 -0.32 -8.72 1.24
C ILE A 122 1.14 -9.12 1.41
N GLY A 123 2.02 -8.52 0.60
CA GLY A 123 3.47 -8.64 0.77
C GLY A 123 4.04 -7.47 1.59
N GLU A 124 5.36 -7.53 1.86
CA GLU A 124 6.07 -6.50 2.65
C GLU A 124 5.79 -5.07 2.17
N SER A 125 5.78 -4.82 0.86
CA SER A 125 5.54 -3.48 0.31
C SER A 125 4.11 -3.00 0.57
N THR A 126 3.11 -3.86 0.37
CA THR A 126 1.70 -3.53 0.64
C THR A 126 1.45 -3.33 2.14
N ALA A 127 2.04 -4.18 3.00
CA ALA A 127 1.96 -4.00 4.45
C ALA A 127 2.61 -2.66 4.88
N GLY A 128 3.78 -2.35 4.34
CA GLY A 128 4.46 -1.07 4.58
C GLY A 128 3.63 0.14 4.12
N ALA A 129 2.94 0.04 2.97
CA ALA A 129 2.03 1.09 2.49
C ALA A 129 0.85 1.30 3.45
N ILE A 130 0.23 0.22 3.93
CA ILE A 130 -0.87 0.30 4.91
C ILE A 130 -0.38 0.96 6.21
N MET A 131 0.79 0.55 6.74
CA MET A 131 1.36 1.14 7.95
C MET A 131 1.64 2.64 7.76
N SER A 132 2.25 3.01 6.64
CA SER A 132 2.66 4.39 6.38
C SER A 132 1.49 5.32 6.06
N ILE A 133 0.52 4.85 5.28
CA ILE A 133 -0.60 5.67 4.80
C ILE A 133 -1.72 5.74 5.83
N ALA A 134 -2.15 4.58 6.37
CA ALA A 134 -3.30 4.54 7.26
C ALA A 134 -2.95 4.78 8.72
N TYR A 135 -1.83 4.25 9.19
CA TYR A 135 -1.42 4.36 10.59
C TYR A 135 -0.36 5.44 10.82
N GLN A 136 0.19 6.01 9.76
CA GLN A 136 1.27 7.02 9.81
C GLN A 136 2.51 6.55 10.59
N ILE A 137 2.74 5.25 10.58
CA ILE A 137 3.93 4.62 11.17
C ILE A 137 4.95 4.39 10.05
N PRO A 138 6.19 4.91 10.16
CA PRO A 138 7.19 4.79 9.11
C PRO A 138 7.55 3.34 8.81
N TYR A 139 7.21 2.89 7.61
CA TYR A 139 7.64 1.61 7.04
C TYR A 139 8.11 1.79 5.61
N PRO A 140 9.21 1.12 5.22
CA PRO A 140 9.69 1.15 3.85
C PRO A 140 8.72 0.41 2.93
N ILE A 141 8.64 0.87 1.69
CA ILE A 141 7.90 0.20 0.61
C ILE A 141 8.83 0.01 -0.59
N LEU A 142 8.57 -1.02 -1.39
CA LEU A 142 9.39 -1.29 -2.58
C LEU A 142 8.52 -1.90 -3.70
N ASP A 143 7.60 -1.11 -4.22
CA ASP A 143 6.85 -1.41 -5.44
C ASP A 143 7.65 -1.03 -6.70
N ALA A 144 7.07 -1.19 -7.87
CA ALA A 144 7.72 -0.87 -9.14
C ALA A 144 8.07 0.62 -9.28
N ASN A 145 7.25 1.52 -8.75
CA ASN A 145 7.49 2.97 -8.77
C ASN A 145 8.66 3.34 -7.87
N VAL A 146 8.63 2.86 -6.63
CA VAL A 146 9.70 3.08 -5.65
C VAL A 146 11.03 2.52 -6.14
N LYS A 147 11.04 1.31 -6.71
CA LYS A 147 12.24 0.74 -7.34
C LYS A 147 12.80 1.67 -8.41
N ARG A 148 11.94 2.18 -9.30
CA ARG A 148 12.33 3.09 -10.36
C ARG A 148 12.94 4.38 -9.83
N VAL A 149 12.31 5.01 -8.84
CA VAL A 149 12.79 6.27 -8.24
C VAL A 149 14.13 6.07 -7.53
N ILE A 150 14.21 5.08 -6.65
CA ILE A 150 15.43 4.81 -5.87
C ILE A 150 16.59 4.38 -6.78
N SER A 151 16.35 3.53 -7.77
CA SER A 151 17.40 3.09 -8.71
C SER A 151 17.99 4.25 -9.49
N ARG A 152 17.15 5.19 -9.93
CA ARG A 152 17.62 6.40 -10.64
C ARG A 152 18.39 7.34 -9.72
N TYR A 153 17.88 7.58 -8.53
CA TYR A 153 18.50 8.49 -7.56
C TYR A 153 19.85 7.98 -7.06
N GLU A 154 19.96 6.69 -6.75
CA GLU A 154 21.18 6.07 -6.21
C GLU A 154 22.09 5.50 -7.33
N SER A 155 21.73 5.68 -8.61
CA SER A 155 22.47 5.16 -9.77
C SER A 155 22.78 3.67 -9.66
N VAL A 156 21.79 2.88 -9.20
CA VAL A 156 21.92 1.42 -9.06
C VAL A 156 21.09 0.70 -10.12
N GLY A 157 21.61 -0.43 -10.59
CA GLY A 157 20.89 -1.29 -11.53
C GLY A 157 19.56 -1.77 -10.92
N ASN A 158 18.55 -1.89 -11.76
CA ASN A 158 17.22 -2.39 -11.41
C ASN A 158 16.98 -3.74 -12.10
N ASP A 159 17.94 -4.65 -11.98
CA ASP A 159 17.75 -6.02 -12.40
C ASP A 159 16.87 -6.76 -11.38
N SER A 160 16.21 -7.85 -11.82
CA SER A 160 15.31 -8.64 -10.99
C SER A 160 16.04 -9.63 -10.09
N THR A 161 17.37 -9.52 -9.92
CA THR A 161 18.14 -10.45 -9.09
C THR A 161 17.83 -10.25 -7.61
N HIS A 162 17.93 -11.34 -6.84
CA HIS A 162 17.75 -11.30 -5.39
C HIS A 162 18.72 -10.30 -4.72
N LYS A 163 19.96 -10.20 -5.20
CA LYS A 163 20.98 -9.26 -4.70
C LYS A 163 20.58 -7.82 -4.92
N SER A 164 20.08 -7.49 -6.11
CA SER A 164 19.58 -6.16 -6.45
C SER A 164 18.36 -5.79 -5.59
N ASN A 165 17.40 -6.70 -5.43
CA ASN A 165 16.23 -6.51 -4.59
C ASN A 165 16.61 -6.23 -3.12
N LYS A 166 17.56 -6.99 -2.55
CA LYS A 166 18.04 -6.77 -1.17
C LYS A 166 18.68 -5.39 -1.01
N LYS A 167 19.47 -4.94 -2.00
CA LYS A 167 20.07 -3.61 -2.03
C LYS A 167 18.99 -2.52 -2.09
N LEU A 168 18.00 -2.67 -2.96
CA LEU A 168 16.90 -1.70 -3.10
C LEU A 168 16.04 -1.60 -1.83
N TRP A 169 15.78 -2.70 -1.15
CA TRP A 169 15.12 -2.67 0.17
C TRP A 169 15.94 -1.93 1.22
N ALA A 170 17.27 -2.13 1.24
CA ALA A 170 18.15 -1.38 2.15
C ALA A 170 18.13 0.13 1.87
N LEU A 171 18.13 0.51 0.58
CA LEU A 171 18.00 1.91 0.16
C LEU A 171 16.61 2.48 0.46
N SER A 172 15.55 1.70 0.25
CA SER A 172 14.20 2.13 0.64
C SER A 172 14.12 2.43 2.13
N ARG A 173 14.67 1.55 2.98
CA ARG A 173 14.77 1.80 4.44
C ARG A 173 15.56 3.07 4.76
N LYS A 174 16.70 3.29 4.10
CA LYS A 174 17.55 4.49 4.26
C LYS A 174 16.78 5.79 3.96
N HIS A 175 15.92 5.76 2.95
CA HIS A 175 15.18 6.94 2.48
C HIS A 175 13.80 7.11 3.09
N THR A 176 13.30 6.14 3.83
CA THR A 176 12.02 6.24 4.54
C THR A 176 12.14 7.24 5.69
N PRO A 177 11.42 8.37 5.66
CA PRO A 177 11.56 9.41 6.68
C PRO A 177 10.83 9.05 7.97
N GLY A 178 11.30 9.61 9.09
CA GLY A 178 10.62 9.50 10.38
C GLY A 178 9.39 10.41 10.51
N LYS A 179 9.30 11.47 9.69
CA LYS A 179 8.21 12.45 9.67
C LYS A 179 7.60 12.55 8.28
N ASN A 180 6.36 13.02 8.19
CA ASN A 180 5.66 13.18 6.90
C ASN A 180 5.60 11.90 6.07
N ILE A 181 5.54 10.75 6.74
CA ILE A 181 5.58 9.44 6.08
C ILE A 181 4.43 9.25 5.08
N PHE A 182 3.24 9.76 5.39
CA PHE A 182 2.09 9.75 4.47
C PHE A 182 2.45 10.44 3.14
N SER A 183 2.93 11.68 3.21
CA SER A 183 3.27 12.47 2.02
C SER A 183 4.43 11.85 1.24
N TYR A 184 5.43 11.31 1.94
CA TYR A 184 6.53 10.60 1.31
C TYR A 184 6.04 9.35 0.57
N THR A 185 5.28 8.49 1.25
CA THR A 185 4.79 7.22 0.67
C THR A 185 3.90 7.46 -0.54
N GLN A 186 2.99 8.43 -0.45
CA GLN A 186 2.15 8.80 -1.58
C GLN A 186 2.97 9.42 -2.73
N GLY A 187 3.92 10.29 -2.40
CA GLY A 187 4.73 11.00 -3.40
C GLY A 187 5.70 10.09 -4.16
N VAL A 188 6.27 9.09 -3.51
CA VAL A 188 7.19 8.16 -4.20
C VAL A 188 6.46 7.17 -5.11
N MET A 189 5.16 6.96 -4.89
CA MET A 189 4.29 6.14 -5.75
C MET A 189 3.65 6.93 -6.91
N ASP A 190 3.61 8.27 -6.83
CA ASP A 190 3.07 9.18 -7.87
C ASP A 190 4.04 9.38 -9.02
#